data_a599560562bd8d7109c66f2452cd899f
#
_entry.id   a599560562bd8d7109c66f2452cd899f
#
_cell.length_a   1.000
_cell.length_b   1.000
_cell.length_c   1.000
_cell.angle_alpha   90.00
_cell.angle_beta   90.00
_cell.angle_gamma   90.00
#
_symmetry.space_group_name_H-M   'P 1'
#
loop_
_entity.id
_entity.type
_entity.pdbx_description
1 polymer ?
#
loop_
_entity_poly.entity_id
_entity_poly.type
_entity_poly.pdbx_seq_one_letter_code
_entity_poly.pdbx_strand_id
1 'polypeptide(L)'
;MSHIFISYAAVDRPIAHQLADALEALGWSVWWDREIPLGKAFDQVIEEELTAAGCVIVLWSEASARSRWVKTEAAAAAERERLLPILIEDVAIPFEFRRIQTAMLSGWRGERDHPEFMRVLEAVKSMLGEPPARTGASAEPPRLGTKPTRRLKRNRVIGAGAAALVVLALIVLVAMKMQSPTAESVPQQPSAAAPGAEPSGGNVPQAVLPPTQPPPSEAESAPPPAPPLTPAEGAFALKIGDRIEEGKPGPGAGKIETPGSRDIYRFAAAAGQRVYFRMLGYSKEMSAIEWKLTDPDGAAVFETRFAYNEPGTQRLAKAGTYTMTVGSDREPGVGTYRLQLFNVPPPHTIPIRLGQMIKENEPAAGAGTIETPGAKDVYTFNATAGQQVYFRMLEYGQGMGAIEWTLRDPDDQPVFDTRLTYTEPGVQVLRKAGLYRMTVGSDREPAVGVYRVQFFNVPPPQRYSIKIGDTISENVPGPGAGTIETPGVKDVYTFSAQAGQRVYFRMLEYGKGMGAIEWKLADPDGTSVFDTRLTYTEPGVQVLRKAGTYTMIVGSDREPATGTYRLQLTSAP
;
A
#
# COMPACT_ATOMS: atom_id res chain seq x y z
N MET A 1 -24.56 1.27 20.10
CA MET A 1 -25.69 1.56 19.20
C MET A 1 -25.39 0.81 17.91
N SER A 2 -26.33 0.01 17.43
CA SER A 2 -26.15 -0.75 16.19
C SER A 2 -26.06 0.24 15.01
N HIS A 3 -24.97 0.23 14.25
CA HIS A 3 -24.79 1.07 13.07
C HIS A 3 -24.57 0.19 11.83
N ILE A 4 -24.73 0.80 10.66
CA ILE A 4 -24.49 0.19 9.37
C ILE A 4 -23.05 0.52 8.96
N PHE A 5 -22.31 -0.47 8.51
CA PHE A 5 -21.00 -0.30 7.88
C PHE A 5 -21.16 -0.54 6.38
N ILE A 6 -20.64 0.35 5.52
CA ILE A 6 -20.65 0.15 4.05
C ILE A 6 -19.22 -0.10 3.55
N SER A 7 -18.99 -1.31 3.03
CA SER A 7 -17.75 -1.71 2.35
C SER A 7 -17.89 -1.55 0.84
N TYR A 8 -16.92 -0.89 0.20
CA TYR A 8 -16.96 -0.59 -1.23
C TYR A 8 -15.54 -0.39 -1.79
N ALA A 9 -15.36 -0.52 -3.11
CA ALA A 9 -14.13 -0.10 -3.78
C ALA A 9 -14.13 1.41 -4.03
N ALA A 10 -12.97 2.04 -4.03
CA ALA A 10 -12.83 3.50 -4.12
C ALA A 10 -13.57 4.13 -5.31
N VAL A 11 -13.68 3.41 -6.43
CA VAL A 11 -14.41 3.87 -7.61
C VAL A 11 -15.94 3.93 -7.37
N ASP A 12 -16.45 3.13 -6.42
CA ASP A 12 -17.88 3.00 -6.08
C ASP A 12 -18.33 4.04 -5.04
N ARG A 13 -17.43 4.94 -4.62
CA ARG A 13 -17.69 5.98 -3.61
C ARG A 13 -18.95 6.81 -3.87
N PRO A 14 -19.26 7.23 -5.12
CA PRO A 14 -20.49 8.00 -5.37
C PRO A 14 -21.76 7.24 -5.01
N ILE A 15 -21.83 5.93 -5.31
CA ILE A 15 -22.99 5.08 -4.98
C ILE A 15 -23.03 4.79 -3.48
N ALA A 16 -21.88 4.55 -2.85
CA ALA A 16 -21.78 4.38 -1.40
C ALA A 16 -22.30 5.62 -0.65
N HIS A 17 -21.93 6.81 -1.10
CA HIS A 17 -22.43 8.09 -0.57
C HIS A 17 -23.96 8.21 -0.70
N GLN A 18 -24.50 7.97 -1.90
CA GLN A 18 -25.94 8.03 -2.12
C GLN A 18 -26.72 7.05 -1.24
N LEU A 19 -26.17 5.85 -1.04
CA LEU A 19 -26.78 4.83 -0.19
C LEU A 19 -26.71 5.24 1.30
N ALA A 20 -25.58 5.78 1.73
CA ALA A 20 -25.42 6.30 3.09
C ALA A 20 -26.41 7.43 3.38
N ASP A 21 -26.49 8.44 2.49
CA ASP A 21 -27.44 9.55 2.62
C ASP A 21 -28.91 9.06 2.71
N ALA A 22 -29.27 8.06 1.90
CA ALA A 22 -30.61 7.50 1.90
C ALA A 22 -30.94 6.77 3.22
N LEU A 23 -30.00 6.02 3.78
CA LEU A 23 -30.15 5.30 5.05
C LEU A 23 -30.13 6.25 6.25
N GLU A 24 -29.25 7.26 6.26
CA GLU A 24 -29.19 8.29 7.30
C GLU A 24 -30.45 9.17 7.33
N ALA A 25 -31.00 9.48 6.16
CA ALA A 25 -32.27 10.21 6.05
C ALA A 25 -33.46 9.45 6.67
N LEU A 26 -33.35 8.11 6.78
CA LEU A 26 -34.33 7.24 7.42
C LEU A 26 -34.07 7.05 8.92
N GLY A 27 -32.91 7.53 9.45
CA GLY A 27 -32.62 7.57 10.88
C GLY A 27 -31.57 6.55 11.35
N TRP A 28 -30.97 5.75 10.47
CA TRP A 28 -29.86 4.88 10.83
C TRP A 28 -28.55 5.66 10.93
N SER A 29 -27.63 5.18 11.76
CA SER A 29 -26.24 5.62 11.78
C SER A 29 -25.45 4.79 10.77
N VAL A 30 -24.75 5.45 9.85
CA VAL A 30 -23.99 4.78 8.78
C VAL A 30 -22.51 5.17 8.87
N TRP A 31 -21.63 4.19 8.84
CA TRP A 31 -20.19 4.38 8.72
C TRP A 31 -19.75 3.94 7.30
N TRP A 32 -19.38 4.89 6.48
CA TRP A 32 -19.01 4.65 5.09
C TRP A 32 -17.83 5.51 4.60
N ASP A 33 -17.66 6.72 5.14
CA ASP A 33 -16.54 7.59 4.82
C ASP A 33 -15.45 7.41 5.89
N ARG A 34 -14.25 7.07 5.43
CA ARG A 34 -13.12 6.72 6.29
C ARG A 34 -12.45 7.98 6.85
N GLU A 35 -13.20 8.87 7.50
CA GLU A 35 -12.62 9.95 8.31
C GLU A 35 -12.02 9.37 9.59
N ILE A 36 -10.70 9.14 9.55
CA ILE A 36 -9.97 8.58 10.68
C ILE A 36 -9.49 9.70 11.58
N PRO A 37 -9.77 9.65 12.90
CA PRO A 37 -9.25 10.62 13.84
C PRO A 37 -7.72 10.64 13.83
N LEU A 38 -7.12 11.82 13.82
CA LEU A 38 -5.67 12.00 13.90
C LEU A 38 -5.10 11.22 15.10
N GLY A 39 -4.10 10.37 14.84
CA GLY A 39 -3.39 9.60 15.87
C GLY A 39 -3.88 8.16 16.10
N LYS A 40 -4.90 7.68 15.38
CA LYS A 40 -5.28 6.26 15.37
C LYS A 40 -4.76 5.55 14.11
N ALA A 41 -4.39 4.27 14.25
CA ALA A 41 -4.03 3.43 13.10
C ALA A 41 -5.28 3.16 12.25
N PHE A 42 -5.14 3.27 10.93
CA PHE A 42 -6.21 3.09 9.95
C PHE A 42 -6.94 1.74 10.12
N ASP A 43 -6.17 0.67 10.22
CA ASP A 43 -6.70 -0.70 10.30
C ASP A 43 -7.47 -0.93 11.60
N GLN A 44 -7.00 -0.35 12.71
CA GLN A 44 -7.64 -0.49 14.01
C GLN A 44 -9.03 0.16 14.05
N VAL A 45 -9.19 1.35 13.48
CA VAL A 45 -10.49 2.05 13.46
C VAL A 45 -11.50 1.28 12.61
N ILE A 46 -11.07 0.78 11.44
CA ILE A 46 -11.95 0.00 10.56
C ILE A 46 -12.34 -1.31 11.23
N GLU A 47 -11.42 -2.00 11.89
CA GLU A 47 -11.70 -3.25 12.61
C GLU A 47 -12.65 -3.01 13.79
N GLU A 48 -12.48 -1.90 14.54
CA GLU A 48 -13.38 -1.49 15.62
C GLU A 48 -14.80 -1.23 15.08
N GLU A 49 -14.94 -0.44 13.98
CA GLU A 49 -16.23 -0.09 13.39
C GLU A 49 -16.91 -1.28 12.69
N LEU A 50 -16.15 -2.10 11.95
CA LEU A 50 -16.65 -3.33 11.33
C LEU A 50 -17.14 -4.34 12.40
N THR A 51 -16.42 -4.41 13.53
CA THR A 51 -16.80 -5.28 14.64
C THR A 51 -18.03 -4.78 15.38
N ALA A 52 -18.17 -3.47 15.54
CA ALA A 52 -19.30 -2.83 16.20
C ALA A 52 -20.56 -2.78 15.33
N ALA A 53 -20.41 -2.88 13.99
CA ALA A 53 -21.54 -2.82 13.06
C ALA A 53 -22.52 -3.98 13.28
N GLY A 54 -23.80 -3.64 13.33
CA GLY A 54 -24.88 -4.63 13.38
C GLY A 54 -25.33 -5.11 11.99
N CYS A 55 -25.03 -4.33 10.93
CA CYS A 55 -25.24 -4.68 9.54
C CYS A 55 -24.04 -4.18 8.71
N VAL A 56 -23.50 -5.03 7.85
CA VAL A 56 -22.40 -4.70 6.95
C VAL A 56 -22.89 -4.84 5.52
N ILE A 57 -23.07 -3.72 4.86
CA ILE A 57 -23.42 -3.67 3.44
C ILE A 57 -22.15 -3.75 2.61
N VAL A 58 -22.08 -4.67 1.66
CA VAL A 58 -20.96 -4.76 0.71
C VAL A 58 -21.47 -4.49 -0.69
N LEU A 59 -20.93 -3.44 -1.32
CA LEU A 59 -21.26 -3.08 -2.71
C LEU A 59 -20.37 -3.86 -3.68
N TRP A 60 -20.99 -4.74 -4.47
CA TRP A 60 -20.30 -5.55 -5.47
C TRP A 60 -20.30 -4.86 -6.84
N SER A 61 -19.12 -4.47 -7.30
CA SER A 61 -18.77 -4.01 -8.63
C SER A 61 -17.63 -4.88 -9.19
N GLU A 62 -17.20 -4.67 -10.43
CA GLU A 62 -16.00 -5.32 -10.95
C GLU A 62 -14.76 -5.00 -10.10
N ALA A 63 -14.65 -3.76 -9.62
CA ALA A 63 -13.55 -3.31 -8.77
C ALA A 63 -13.59 -3.94 -7.38
N SER A 64 -14.75 -3.95 -6.72
CA SER A 64 -14.90 -4.50 -5.37
C SER A 64 -14.76 -6.03 -5.35
N ALA A 65 -15.26 -6.73 -6.37
CA ALA A 65 -15.11 -8.18 -6.53
C ALA A 65 -13.64 -8.62 -6.71
N ARG A 66 -12.78 -7.72 -7.22
CA ARG A 66 -11.32 -7.92 -7.28
C ARG A 66 -10.60 -7.46 -6.01
N SER A 67 -11.20 -6.58 -5.22
CA SER A 67 -10.61 -6.03 -4.00
C SER A 67 -10.51 -7.09 -2.92
N ARG A 68 -9.28 -7.37 -2.48
CA ARG A 68 -9.06 -8.27 -1.35
C ARG A 68 -9.59 -7.69 -0.04
N TRP A 69 -9.49 -6.36 0.11
CA TRP A 69 -9.97 -5.64 1.28
C TRP A 69 -11.49 -5.81 1.45
N VAL A 70 -12.26 -5.50 0.41
CA VAL A 70 -13.72 -5.68 0.43
C VAL A 70 -14.10 -7.14 0.70
N LYS A 71 -13.37 -8.10 0.11
CA LYS A 71 -13.58 -9.53 0.40
C LYS A 71 -13.28 -9.91 1.84
N THR A 72 -12.26 -9.33 2.45
CA THR A 72 -11.92 -9.59 3.86
C THR A 72 -12.99 -9.02 4.79
N GLU A 73 -13.47 -7.79 4.55
CA GLU A 73 -14.57 -7.17 5.30
C GLU A 73 -15.88 -7.98 5.12
N ALA A 74 -16.16 -8.42 3.89
CA ALA A 74 -17.30 -9.27 3.58
C ALA A 74 -17.23 -10.63 4.31
N ALA A 75 -16.06 -11.26 4.36
CA ALA A 75 -15.86 -12.53 5.06
C ALA A 75 -16.08 -12.38 6.57
N ALA A 76 -15.48 -11.34 7.18
CA ALA A 76 -15.66 -11.04 8.60
C ALA A 76 -17.12 -10.74 8.97
N ALA A 77 -17.88 -10.11 8.06
CA ALA A 77 -19.31 -9.87 8.22
C ALA A 77 -20.15 -11.13 8.05
N ALA A 78 -19.80 -11.99 7.08
CA ALA A 78 -20.49 -13.26 6.81
C ALA A 78 -20.35 -14.25 7.98
N GLU A 79 -19.16 -14.35 8.58
CA GLU A 79 -18.91 -15.18 9.77
C GLU A 79 -19.79 -14.80 10.96
N ARG A 80 -20.20 -13.53 11.03
CA ARG A 80 -21.08 -12.99 12.10
C ARG A 80 -22.54 -12.93 11.72
N GLU A 81 -22.92 -13.43 10.54
CA GLU A 81 -24.28 -13.37 9.99
C GLU A 81 -24.82 -11.93 9.85
N ARG A 82 -23.92 -10.97 9.56
CA ARG A 82 -24.24 -9.53 9.45
C ARG A 82 -24.03 -8.98 8.04
N LEU A 83 -23.70 -9.83 7.06
CA LEU A 83 -23.41 -9.43 5.69
C LEU A 83 -24.69 -9.22 4.88
N LEU A 84 -24.84 -8.03 4.29
CA LEU A 84 -25.86 -7.70 3.29
C LEU A 84 -25.15 -7.37 1.95
N PRO A 85 -25.03 -8.33 1.03
CA PRO A 85 -24.41 -8.08 -0.26
C PRO A 85 -25.36 -7.35 -1.21
N ILE A 86 -24.86 -6.33 -1.91
CA ILE A 86 -25.59 -5.55 -2.91
C ILE A 86 -24.80 -5.49 -4.21
N LEU A 87 -25.37 -5.90 -5.32
CA LEU A 87 -24.82 -5.72 -6.67
C LEU A 87 -25.15 -4.31 -7.17
N ILE A 88 -24.13 -3.54 -7.51
CA ILE A 88 -24.25 -2.23 -8.18
C ILE A 88 -23.85 -2.29 -9.65
N GLU A 89 -23.25 -3.37 -10.08
CA GLU A 89 -22.91 -3.72 -11.46
C GLU A 89 -23.26 -5.20 -11.71
N ASP A 90 -23.41 -5.59 -12.98
CA ASP A 90 -23.63 -6.99 -13.37
C ASP A 90 -22.30 -7.76 -13.34
N VAL A 91 -21.91 -8.23 -12.15
CA VAL A 91 -20.66 -8.93 -11.91
C VAL A 91 -20.87 -10.25 -11.16
N ALA A 92 -19.96 -11.19 -11.38
CA ALA A 92 -19.96 -12.43 -10.64
C ALA A 92 -19.50 -12.19 -9.19
N ILE A 93 -20.40 -12.40 -8.23
CA ILE A 93 -20.07 -12.37 -6.79
C ILE A 93 -19.00 -13.42 -6.48
N PRO A 94 -17.98 -13.12 -5.65
CA PRO A 94 -16.99 -14.11 -5.22
C PRO A 94 -17.63 -15.37 -4.64
N PHE A 95 -17.05 -16.53 -4.95
CA PHE A 95 -17.67 -17.85 -4.73
C PHE A 95 -18.15 -18.05 -3.30
N GLU A 96 -17.40 -17.59 -2.32
CA GLU A 96 -17.70 -17.70 -0.88
C GLU A 96 -18.99 -17.00 -0.45
N PHE A 97 -19.45 -15.96 -1.19
CA PHE A 97 -20.64 -15.16 -0.83
C PHE A 97 -21.87 -15.47 -1.68
N ARG A 98 -21.77 -16.36 -2.68
CA ARG A 98 -22.88 -16.69 -3.61
C ARG A 98 -24.09 -17.35 -2.95
N ARG A 99 -23.93 -17.88 -1.73
CA ARG A 99 -25.02 -18.49 -0.97
C ARG A 99 -25.87 -17.46 -0.20
N ILE A 100 -25.40 -16.23 -0.09
CA ILE A 100 -26.09 -15.16 0.61
C ILE A 100 -26.97 -14.41 -0.39
N GLN A 101 -28.24 -14.22 -0.02
CA GLN A 101 -29.20 -13.54 -0.89
C GLN A 101 -28.76 -12.09 -1.11
N THR A 102 -28.70 -11.66 -2.35
CA THR A 102 -28.14 -10.38 -2.78
C THR A 102 -29.22 -9.49 -3.36
N ALA A 103 -29.24 -8.21 -3.00
CA ALA A 103 -30.06 -7.20 -3.65
C ALA A 103 -29.35 -6.64 -4.90
N MET A 104 -30.11 -6.16 -5.88
CA MET A 104 -29.57 -5.62 -7.13
C MET A 104 -29.90 -4.14 -7.27
N LEU A 105 -28.95 -3.26 -7.01
CA LEU A 105 -29.10 -1.80 -7.15
C LEU A 105 -28.39 -1.25 -8.40
N SER A 106 -28.20 -2.07 -9.43
CA SER A 106 -27.62 -1.62 -10.71
C SER A 106 -28.51 -0.54 -11.33
N GLY A 107 -27.92 0.63 -11.58
CA GLY A 107 -28.63 1.78 -12.15
C GLY A 107 -29.47 2.61 -11.16
N TRP A 108 -29.53 2.27 -9.87
CA TRP A 108 -30.17 3.07 -8.83
C TRP A 108 -29.44 4.42 -8.64
N ARG A 109 -30.22 5.50 -8.50
CA ARG A 109 -29.72 6.89 -8.38
C ARG A 109 -30.27 7.62 -7.16
N GLY A 110 -30.63 6.87 -6.12
CA GLY A 110 -31.13 7.45 -4.86
C GLY A 110 -32.67 7.50 -4.77
N GLU A 111 -33.40 6.87 -5.68
CA GLU A 111 -34.88 6.81 -5.62
C GLU A 111 -35.31 5.98 -4.40
N ARG A 112 -36.10 6.59 -3.50
CA ARG A 112 -36.54 5.96 -2.25
C ARG A 112 -37.62 4.90 -2.43
N ASP A 113 -38.38 4.97 -3.51
CA ASP A 113 -39.45 4.06 -3.89
C ASP A 113 -39.01 2.95 -4.84
N HIS A 114 -37.68 2.87 -5.12
CA HIS A 114 -37.13 1.82 -5.96
C HIS A 114 -37.33 0.44 -5.30
N PRO A 115 -37.94 -0.56 -5.99
CA PRO A 115 -38.29 -1.84 -5.40
C PRO A 115 -37.12 -2.57 -4.73
N GLU A 116 -35.96 -2.59 -5.34
CA GLU A 116 -34.78 -3.24 -4.78
C GLU A 116 -34.19 -2.46 -3.57
N PHE A 117 -34.28 -1.12 -3.57
CA PHE A 117 -33.91 -0.35 -2.38
C PHE A 117 -34.86 -0.62 -1.21
N MET A 118 -36.15 -0.78 -1.46
CA MET A 118 -37.11 -1.18 -0.42
C MET A 118 -36.77 -2.56 0.17
N ARG A 119 -36.30 -3.52 -0.66
CA ARG A 119 -35.80 -4.82 -0.17
C ARG A 119 -34.54 -4.69 0.71
N VAL A 120 -33.63 -3.78 0.33
CA VAL A 120 -32.46 -3.44 1.18
C VAL A 120 -32.91 -2.90 2.52
N LEU A 121 -33.90 -2.00 2.55
CA LEU A 121 -34.44 -1.45 3.79
C LEU A 121 -35.08 -2.53 4.68
N GLU A 122 -35.83 -3.46 4.11
CA GLU A 122 -36.42 -4.59 4.85
C GLU A 122 -35.33 -5.48 5.45
N ALA A 123 -34.25 -5.76 4.71
CA ALA A 123 -33.12 -6.54 5.21
C ALA A 123 -32.41 -5.80 6.36
N VAL A 124 -32.14 -4.49 6.21
CA VAL A 124 -31.54 -3.68 7.28
C VAL A 124 -32.42 -3.65 8.52
N LYS A 125 -33.75 -3.49 8.37
CA LYS A 125 -34.72 -3.55 9.49
C LYS A 125 -34.73 -4.92 10.16
N SER A 126 -34.60 -5.99 9.40
CA SER A 126 -34.52 -7.35 9.96
C SER A 126 -33.28 -7.54 10.84
N MET A 127 -32.16 -6.92 10.47
CA MET A 127 -30.88 -7.03 11.20
C MET A 127 -30.77 -6.06 12.38
N LEU A 128 -31.26 -4.83 12.25
CA LEU A 128 -31.03 -3.75 13.21
C LEU A 128 -32.30 -3.31 13.97
N GLY A 129 -33.48 -3.73 13.54
CA GLY A 129 -34.75 -3.22 13.99
C GLY A 129 -35.18 -1.92 13.27
N GLU A 130 -36.29 -1.33 13.71
CA GLU A 130 -36.74 -0.03 13.19
C GLU A 130 -35.73 1.07 13.56
N PRO A 131 -35.49 2.05 12.65
CA PRO A 131 -34.62 3.17 12.96
C PRO A 131 -35.13 3.93 14.19
N PRO A 132 -34.24 4.47 15.05
CA PRO A 132 -34.63 5.22 16.22
C PRO A 132 -35.50 6.41 15.81
N ALA A 133 -36.70 6.50 16.40
CA ALA A 133 -37.65 7.58 16.12
C ALA A 133 -36.98 8.95 16.36
N ARG A 134 -36.95 9.79 15.33
CA ARG A 134 -36.56 11.20 15.48
C ARG A 134 -37.55 11.89 16.39
N THR A 135 -37.21 12.09 17.66
CA THR A 135 -37.92 13.04 18.54
C THR A 135 -37.77 14.43 17.93
N GLY A 136 -38.91 15.00 17.53
CA GLY A 136 -39.03 16.14 16.65
C GLY A 136 -38.14 17.33 16.95
N ALA A 137 -37.51 17.84 15.88
CA ALA A 137 -37.14 19.24 15.76
C ALA A 137 -37.33 19.67 14.31
N SER A 138 -38.10 20.71 14.13
CA SER A 138 -38.49 21.47 12.95
C SER A 138 -37.31 21.76 12.01
N ALA A 139 -37.60 21.69 10.71
CA ALA A 139 -36.70 22.01 9.63
C ALA A 139 -36.15 23.45 9.67
N GLU A 140 -34.84 23.59 9.84
CA GLU A 140 -34.07 24.76 9.40
C GLU A 140 -32.74 24.25 8.85
N PRO A 141 -32.27 24.71 7.65
CA PRO A 141 -31.05 24.23 7.06
C PRO A 141 -29.84 24.65 7.91
N PRO A 142 -28.82 23.79 8.11
CA PRO A 142 -27.68 24.14 8.95
C PRO A 142 -26.81 25.19 8.26
N ARG A 143 -26.82 26.39 8.84
CA ARG A 143 -25.77 27.39 8.60
C ARG A 143 -24.47 26.87 9.20
N LEU A 144 -23.37 26.96 8.43
CA LEU A 144 -22.02 26.81 8.97
C LEU A 144 -21.87 27.64 10.25
N GLY A 145 -21.72 26.99 11.39
CA GLY A 145 -21.61 27.62 12.70
C GLY A 145 -20.61 26.90 13.57
N THR A 146 -19.46 27.51 13.74
CA THR A 146 -18.58 27.53 14.92
C THR A 146 -18.92 26.56 16.07
N LYS A 147 -17.94 25.75 16.43
CA LYS A 147 -17.91 24.83 17.60
C LYS A 147 -18.45 25.48 18.88
N PRO A 148 -19.32 24.83 19.65
CA PRO A 148 -19.65 25.30 21.00
C PRO A 148 -18.51 24.92 21.96
N THR A 149 -17.89 25.94 22.53
CA THR A 149 -17.02 25.82 23.68
C THR A 149 -17.80 25.32 24.88
N ARG A 150 -17.56 24.09 25.30
CA ARG A 150 -18.11 23.51 26.51
C ARG A 150 -17.48 24.19 27.73
N ARG A 151 -18.22 25.09 28.40
CA ARG A 151 -17.85 25.66 29.70
C ARG A 151 -17.73 24.54 30.72
N LEU A 152 -16.51 24.17 31.10
CA LEU A 152 -16.26 23.33 32.26
C LEU A 152 -16.56 24.12 33.55
N LYS A 153 -17.47 23.63 34.34
CA LYS A 153 -17.63 24.07 35.73
C LYS A 153 -16.34 23.73 36.51
N ARG A 154 -15.75 24.77 37.05
CA ARG A 154 -14.55 24.77 37.86
C ARG A 154 -14.87 24.22 39.25
N ASN A 155 -14.59 22.92 39.48
CA ASN A 155 -14.43 22.40 40.84
C ASN A 155 -12.95 22.26 41.12
N ARG A 156 -12.54 22.99 42.17
CA ARG A 156 -11.18 22.96 42.74
C ARG A 156 -10.88 21.54 43.27
N VAL A 157 -9.84 20.90 42.74
CA VAL A 157 -9.09 19.89 43.44
C VAL A 157 -7.62 20.32 43.35
N ILE A 158 -7.09 20.77 44.47
CA ILE A 158 -5.67 21.05 44.71
C ILE A 158 -5.04 19.70 45.06
N GLY A 159 -4.00 19.28 44.35
CA GLY A 159 -3.14 18.21 44.79
C GLY A 159 -2.82 17.11 43.77
N ALA A 160 -2.06 17.41 42.73
CA ALA A 160 -1.32 16.39 41.92
C ALA A 160 -0.23 17.01 41.00
N GLY A 161 0.23 18.23 41.29
CA GLY A 161 1.26 18.91 40.47
C GLY A 161 2.72 18.63 40.87
N ALA A 162 2.98 17.98 42.00
CA ALA A 162 4.35 17.80 42.51
C ALA A 162 5.02 16.47 42.11
N ALA A 163 4.26 15.46 41.72
CA ALA A 163 4.82 14.14 41.37
C ALA A 163 5.35 14.05 39.92
N ALA A 164 4.77 14.79 38.98
CA ALA A 164 5.19 14.75 37.58
C ALA A 164 6.53 15.48 37.31
N LEU A 165 6.84 16.51 38.08
CA LEU A 165 8.10 17.26 37.94
C LEU A 165 9.31 16.49 38.54
N VAL A 166 9.11 15.63 39.53
CA VAL A 166 10.18 14.82 40.11
C VAL A 166 10.59 13.68 39.18
N VAL A 167 9.65 13.07 38.45
CA VAL A 167 9.94 12.01 37.47
C VAL A 167 10.69 12.57 36.26
N LEU A 168 10.34 13.76 35.78
CA LEU A 168 11.04 14.40 34.67
C LEU A 168 12.47 14.82 35.04
N ALA A 169 12.70 15.29 36.27
CA ALA A 169 14.03 15.63 36.79
C ALA A 169 14.92 14.40 36.95
N LEU A 170 14.38 13.25 37.35
CA LEU A 170 15.12 12.00 37.47
C LEU A 170 15.54 11.42 36.11
N ILE A 171 14.71 11.54 35.09
CA ILE A 171 15.03 11.10 33.70
C ILE A 171 16.16 11.95 33.11
N VAL A 172 16.15 13.26 33.34
CA VAL A 172 17.22 14.16 32.87
C VAL A 172 18.54 13.92 33.61
N LEU A 173 18.52 13.58 34.90
CA LEU A 173 19.72 13.29 35.70
C LEU A 173 20.38 11.95 35.30
N VAL A 174 19.59 10.95 34.92
CA VAL A 174 20.08 9.65 34.40
C VAL A 174 20.70 9.82 33.01
N ALA A 175 20.11 10.64 32.14
CA ALA A 175 20.66 10.92 30.82
C ALA A 175 21.99 11.70 30.86
N MET A 176 22.18 12.61 31.83
CA MET A 176 23.45 13.35 31.99
C MET A 176 24.60 12.53 32.57
N LYS A 177 24.33 11.38 33.22
CA LYS A 177 25.36 10.52 33.80
C LYS A 177 25.93 9.47 32.82
N MET A 178 25.38 9.37 31.63
CA MET A 178 25.83 8.43 30.58
C MET A 178 26.69 9.06 29.49
N GLN A 179 27.10 10.32 29.64
CA GLN A 179 27.99 10.99 28.67
C GLN A 179 29.29 11.42 29.37
N SER A 180 30.27 10.55 29.39
CA SER A 180 31.69 10.91 29.53
C SER A 180 32.56 9.91 28.80
N PRO A 181 33.33 10.33 27.81
CA PRO A 181 34.25 9.44 27.10
C PRO A 181 35.61 9.44 27.78
N THR A 182 36.16 8.28 28.02
CA THR A 182 37.58 8.10 28.27
C THR A 182 38.24 7.57 27.01
N ALA A 183 39.10 8.39 26.47
CA ALA A 183 40.04 8.00 25.43
C ALA A 183 41.18 7.21 26.05
N GLU A 184 41.49 6.04 25.47
CA GLU A 184 42.70 5.34 25.75
C GLU A 184 43.38 4.89 24.45
N SER A 185 44.66 5.22 24.38
CA SER A 185 45.57 5.18 23.24
C SER A 185 46.04 3.77 22.93
N VAL A 186 46.10 3.45 21.64
CA VAL A 186 46.69 2.22 21.08
C VAL A 186 48.18 2.45 20.80
N PRO A 187 49.10 1.55 21.18
CA PRO A 187 50.51 1.60 20.78
C PRO A 187 50.70 0.90 19.42
N GLN A 188 51.46 1.56 18.56
CA GLN A 188 52.05 0.99 17.33
C GLN A 188 53.15 0.00 17.66
N GLN A 189 53.25 -1.08 16.87
CA GLN A 189 54.40 -1.97 16.81
C GLN A 189 55.07 -1.97 15.43
N PRO A 190 56.39 -2.11 15.35
CA PRO A 190 57.14 -1.85 14.14
C PRO A 190 57.41 -3.11 13.27
N SER A 191 57.68 -2.82 12.01
CA SER A 191 58.14 -3.68 10.96
C SER A 191 59.50 -4.34 11.20
N ALA A 192 59.69 -5.62 10.82
CA ALA A 192 61.01 -6.18 10.53
C ALA A 192 60.97 -7.21 9.39
N ALA A 193 62.04 -7.19 8.63
CA ALA A 193 62.36 -7.65 7.31
C ALA A 193 62.46 -9.17 7.08
N ALA A 194 62.43 -9.52 5.76
CA ALA A 194 62.74 -10.82 5.13
C ALA A 194 64.24 -11.19 5.29
N PRO A 195 64.71 -12.46 4.99
CA PRO A 195 64.79 -12.93 3.62
C PRO A 195 64.73 -14.48 3.36
N GLY A 196 64.39 -14.82 2.09
CA GLY A 196 65.14 -15.82 1.29
C GLY A 196 64.74 -17.29 1.34
N ALA A 197 64.20 -17.84 0.25
CA ALA A 197 64.74 -18.90 -0.63
C ALA A 197 63.64 -19.61 -1.42
N GLU A 198 63.70 -19.59 -2.72
CA GLU A 198 63.09 -20.50 -3.72
C GLU A 198 63.83 -21.83 -3.78
N PRO A 199 63.39 -22.86 -4.62
CA PRO A 199 62.22 -23.08 -5.44
C PRO A 199 61.69 -24.54 -5.39
N SER A 200 60.48 -24.80 -5.95
CA SER A 200 60.25 -25.91 -6.91
C SER A 200 58.82 -26.36 -7.04
N GLY A 201 58.31 -26.24 -8.26
CA GLY A 201 57.45 -27.19 -8.96
C GLY A 201 56.02 -27.47 -8.52
N GLY A 202 55.03 -27.10 -9.38
CA GLY A 202 53.83 -27.87 -9.48
C GLY A 202 52.52 -27.07 -9.64
N ASN A 203 52.00 -27.08 -10.86
CA ASN A 203 50.63 -26.86 -11.29
C ASN A 203 49.87 -25.60 -10.80
N VAL A 204 49.77 -24.66 -11.71
CA VAL A 204 48.87 -23.52 -11.68
C VAL A 204 47.47 -23.97 -12.09
N PRO A 205 46.44 -23.81 -11.24
CA PRO A 205 45.08 -23.77 -11.73
C PRO A 205 44.79 -22.39 -12.35
N GLN A 206 44.27 -22.41 -13.57
CA GLN A 206 43.81 -21.25 -14.32
C GLN A 206 42.93 -20.36 -13.45
N ALA A 207 43.33 -19.12 -13.23
CA ALA A 207 42.52 -18.09 -12.62
C ALA A 207 41.32 -17.79 -13.52
N VAL A 208 40.12 -18.07 -13.03
CA VAL A 208 38.88 -17.58 -13.61
C VAL A 208 38.85 -16.06 -13.36
N LEU A 209 39.01 -15.32 -14.43
CA LEU A 209 38.78 -13.86 -14.42
C LEU A 209 37.39 -13.57 -13.91
N PRO A 210 37.20 -12.59 -13.00
CA PRO A 210 35.87 -12.14 -12.62
C PRO A 210 35.14 -11.58 -13.85
N PRO A 211 33.84 -11.78 -13.98
CA PRO A 211 33.07 -11.26 -15.10
C PRO A 211 33.25 -9.74 -15.19
N THR A 212 33.67 -9.28 -16.35
CA THR A 212 33.76 -7.87 -16.71
C THR A 212 32.42 -7.22 -16.44
N GLN A 213 32.36 -6.23 -15.56
CA GLN A 213 31.22 -5.38 -15.41
C GLN A 213 30.90 -4.71 -16.74
N PRO A 214 29.65 -4.69 -17.21
CA PRO A 214 29.29 -3.85 -18.33
C PRO A 214 29.62 -2.39 -17.95
N PRO A 215 30.03 -1.56 -18.92
CA PRO A 215 30.34 -0.16 -18.66
C PRO A 215 29.11 0.51 -17.98
N PRO A 216 29.32 1.45 -17.05
CA PRO A 216 28.25 2.18 -16.46
C PRO A 216 27.44 2.82 -17.59
N SER A 217 26.14 2.55 -17.63
CA SER A 217 25.18 3.26 -18.47
C SER A 217 25.47 4.75 -18.28
N GLU A 218 25.77 5.45 -19.36
CA GLU A 218 25.96 6.89 -19.37
C GLU A 218 24.82 7.50 -18.54
N ALA A 219 25.19 8.18 -17.46
CA ALA A 219 24.27 9.02 -16.72
C ALA A 219 23.72 10.00 -17.74
N GLU A 220 22.43 9.90 -18.05
CA GLU A 220 21.74 10.81 -18.96
C GLU A 220 21.96 12.23 -18.41
N SER A 221 22.88 12.95 -19.05
CA SER A 221 23.26 14.30 -18.65
C SER A 221 22.02 15.18 -18.69
N ALA A 222 21.89 16.08 -17.70
CA ALA A 222 20.77 17.03 -17.65
C ALA A 222 20.61 17.73 -19.01
N PRO A 223 19.40 17.82 -19.54
CA PRO A 223 19.17 18.43 -20.85
C PRO A 223 19.65 19.87 -20.87
N PRO A 224 20.16 20.38 -22.00
CA PRO A 224 20.61 21.76 -22.12
C PRO A 224 19.46 22.74 -21.85
N PRO A 225 19.74 23.96 -21.36
CA PRO A 225 18.70 24.95 -21.04
C PRO A 225 17.90 25.32 -22.29
N ALA A 226 16.59 25.42 -22.10
CA ALA A 226 15.64 25.76 -23.15
C ALA A 226 15.86 27.20 -23.67
N PRO A 227 15.63 27.48 -24.98
CA PRO A 227 15.75 28.81 -25.54
C PRO A 227 14.72 29.79 -24.93
N PRO A 228 15.04 31.12 -24.87
CA PRO A 228 14.13 32.13 -24.31
C PRO A 228 12.84 32.27 -25.14
N LEU A 229 11.72 32.48 -24.44
CA LEU A 229 10.38 32.64 -25.02
C LEU A 229 10.27 34.00 -25.72
N THR A 230 9.79 34.04 -26.98
CA THR A 230 9.26 35.24 -27.61
C THR A 230 7.75 35.37 -27.30
N PRO A 231 7.27 36.46 -26.68
CA PRO A 231 5.85 36.66 -26.42
C PRO A 231 5.09 36.79 -27.76
N ALA A 232 4.08 35.91 -27.98
CA ALA A 232 3.06 36.16 -28.99
C ALA A 232 1.87 36.84 -28.30
N GLU A 233 1.24 37.80 -28.99
CA GLU A 233 0.09 38.51 -28.47
C GLU A 233 -1.00 37.54 -27.97
N GLY A 234 -1.46 37.74 -26.72
CA GLY A 234 -2.54 36.97 -26.10
C GLY A 234 -2.16 35.66 -25.40
N ALA A 235 -0.86 35.35 -25.26
CA ALA A 235 -0.44 34.16 -24.56
C ALA A 235 0.34 34.48 -23.26
N PHE A 236 0.07 33.76 -22.19
CA PHE A 236 0.79 33.83 -20.92
C PHE A 236 2.12 33.06 -21.00
N ALA A 237 3.22 33.69 -20.61
CA ALA A 237 4.50 33.00 -20.50
C ALA A 237 4.55 32.22 -19.16
N LEU A 238 4.96 30.96 -19.21
CA LEU A 238 5.16 30.08 -18.05
C LEU A 238 6.61 29.59 -17.99
N LYS A 239 7.03 29.22 -16.80
CA LYS A 239 8.18 28.35 -16.55
C LYS A 239 7.70 27.03 -15.98
N ILE A 240 8.40 25.95 -16.29
CA ILE A 240 8.15 24.66 -15.62
C ILE A 240 8.45 24.85 -14.13
N GLY A 241 7.47 24.53 -13.27
CA GLY A 241 7.44 24.85 -11.84
C GLY A 241 6.35 25.86 -11.48
N ASP A 242 5.92 26.69 -12.42
CA ASP A 242 4.91 27.71 -12.17
C ASP A 242 3.53 27.11 -11.88
N ARG A 243 2.78 27.89 -11.11
CA ARG A 243 1.38 27.63 -10.79
C ARG A 243 0.50 28.64 -11.53
N ILE A 244 -0.55 28.12 -12.14
CA ILE A 244 -1.62 28.89 -12.75
C ILE A 244 -2.77 28.98 -11.75
N GLU A 245 -3.24 30.21 -11.49
CA GLU A 245 -4.45 30.48 -10.71
C GLU A 245 -5.05 31.82 -11.18
N GLU A 246 -6.25 32.18 -10.70
CA GLU A 246 -6.90 33.41 -11.13
C GLU A 246 -5.96 34.65 -11.00
N GLY A 247 -5.71 35.30 -12.14
CA GLY A 247 -4.82 36.46 -12.24
C GLY A 247 -3.32 36.14 -12.26
N LYS A 248 -2.91 34.88 -12.29
CA LYS A 248 -1.51 34.45 -12.41
C LYS A 248 -1.32 33.42 -13.53
N PRO A 249 -0.31 33.62 -14.40
CA PRO A 249 0.83 34.56 -14.32
C PRO A 249 0.52 35.99 -14.74
N GLY A 250 -0.70 36.30 -15.13
CA GLY A 250 -1.11 37.63 -15.53
C GLY A 250 -2.62 37.82 -15.51
N PRO A 251 -3.12 39.07 -15.69
CA PRO A 251 -4.57 39.34 -15.71
C PRO A 251 -5.28 38.48 -16.74
N GLY A 252 -6.41 37.83 -16.37
CA GLY A 252 -7.18 36.92 -17.19
C GLY A 252 -6.73 35.46 -17.10
N ALA A 253 -5.50 35.15 -16.64
CA ALA A 253 -5.04 33.78 -16.46
C ALA A 253 -5.84 33.03 -15.36
N GLY A 254 -6.02 31.72 -15.52
CA GLY A 254 -6.67 30.87 -14.52
C GLY A 254 -8.18 31.03 -14.42
N LYS A 255 -8.81 31.68 -15.44
CA LYS A 255 -10.24 31.93 -15.49
C LYS A 255 -10.77 32.02 -16.91
N ILE A 256 -11.80 31.27 -17.21
CA ILE A 256 -12.57 31.44 -18.43
C ILE A 256 -13.74 32.37 -18.12
N GLU A 257 -13.73 33.60 -18.67
CA GLU A 257 -14.73 34.64 -18.38
C GLU A 257 -15.99 34.50 -19.22
N THR A 258 -15.84 34.03 -20.47
CA THR A 258 -16.97 33.92 -21.42
C THR A 258 -16.97 32.55 -22.09
N PRO A 259 -18.15 32.01 -22.42
CA PRO A 259 -18.24 30.76 -23.18
C PRO A 259 -17.44 30.83 -24.48
N GLY A 260 -16.63 29.80 -24.76
CA GLY A 260 -15.80 29.72 -25.94
C GLY A 260 -14.47 30.48 -25.88
N SER A 261 -14.20 31.26 -24.80
CA SER A 261 -12.87 31.84 -24.59
C SER A 261 -11.84 30.79 -24.19
N ARG A 262 -10.57 31.14 -24.41
CA ARG A 262 -9.44 30.23 -24.15
C ARG A 262 -8.28 30.99 -23.53
N ASP A 263 -7.67 30.34 -22.54
CA ASP A 263 -6.36 30.77 -22.03
C ASP A 263 -5.27 30.00 -22.76
N ILE A 264 -4.26 30.72 -23.20
CA ILE A 264 -3.12 30.15 -23.92
C ILE A 264 -1.86 30.37 -23.07
N TYR A 265 -1.15 29.31 -22.77
CA TYR A 265 0.09 29.33 -21.99
C TYR A 265 1.23 28.77 -22.84
N ARG A 266 2.40 29.41 -22.75
CA ARG A 266 3.62 28.98 -23.46
C ARG A 266 4.78 28.79 -22.51
N PHE A 267 5.47 27.67 -22.64
CA PHE A 267 6.70 27.40 -21.90
C PHE A 267 7.74 26.73 -22.78
N ALA A 268 9.00 26.98 -22.48
CA ALA A 268 10.12 26.32 -23.16
C ALA A 268 10.46 25.02 -22.45
N ALA A 269 10.79 23.99 -23.23
CA ALA A 269 11.26 22.71 -22.73
C ALA A 269 12.43 22.17 -23.57
N ALA A 270 13.29 21.38 -22.94
CA ALA A 270 14.33 20.62 -23.61
C ALA A 270 13.78 19.28 -24.17
N ALA A 271 14.44 18.75 -25.18
CA ALA A 271 14.10 17.42 -25.71
C ALA A 271 14.31 16.35 -24.61
N GLY A 272 13.33 15.48 -24.44
CA GLY A 272 13.35 14.44 -23.42
C GLY A 272 12.93 14.90 -22.01
N GLN A 273 12.72 16.21 -21.78
CA GLN A 273 12.30 16.73 -20.48
C GLN A 273 10.98 16.13 -20.05
N ARG A 274 10.89 15.73 -18.77
CA ARG A 274 9.68 15.15 -18.18
C ARG A 274 8.97 16.23 -17.36
N VAL A 275 7.68 16.39 -17.60
CA VAL A 275 6.84 17.38 -16.91
C VAL A 275 5.56 16.72 -16.43
N TYR A 276 5.24 16.84 -15.15
CA TYR A 276 3.96 16.42 -14.60
C TYR A 276 2.96 17.56 -14.65
N PHE A 277 1.81 17.33 -15.25
CA PHE A 277 0.71 18.28 -15.37
C PHE A 277 -0.36 17.96 -14.34
N ARG A 278 -0.49 18.83 -13.34
CA ARG A 278 -1.40 18.61 -12.21
C ARG A 278 -2.56 19.58 -12.21
N MET A 279 -3.77 19.05 -12.04
CA MET A 279 -4.98 19.81 -11.72
C MET A 279 -5.06 20.01 -10.20
N LEU A 280 -4.99 21.27 -9.75
CA LEU A 280 -5.13 21.62 -8.33
C LEU A 280 -6.57 21.90 -7.92
N GLY A 281 -7.45 22.18 -8.90
CA GLY A 281 -8.86 22.44 -8.68
C GLY A 281 -9.49 23.28 -9.80
N TYR A 282 -10.80 23.20 -9.91
CA TYR A 282 -11.60 23.97 -10.87
C TYR A 282 -13.02 24.17 -10.34
N SER A 283 -13.72 25.23 -10.81
CA SER A 283 -15.14 25.43 -10.50
C SER A 283 -15.98 24.37 -11.20
N LYS A 284 -17.09 23.98 -10.58
CA LYS A 284 -17.96 22.86 -11.03
C LYS A 284 -18.36 22.96 -12.51
N GLU A 285 -18.61 24.18 -12.98
CA GLU A 285 -19.01 24.51 -14.34
C GLU A 285 -17.89 24.28 -15.37
N MET A 286 -16.64 24.14 -14.92
CA MET A 286 -15.46 23.90 -15.73
C MET A 286 -15.17 22.40 -15.98
N SER A 287 -15.97 21.50 -15.45
CA SER A 287 -15.69 20.04 -15.53
C SER A 287 -15.56 19.50 -16.95
N ALA A 288 -16.33 20.05 -17.89
CA ALA A 288 -16.32 19.68 -19.30
C ALA A 288 -15.26 20.43 -20.13
N ILE A 289 -14.61 21.45 -19.55
CA ILE A 289 -13.60 22.23 -20.26
C ILE A 289 -12.38 21.35 -20.56
N GLU A 290 -11.86 21.55 -21.75
CA GLU A 290 -10.69 20.84 -22.25
C GLU A 290 -9.40 21.58 -21.93
N TRP A 291 -8.36 20.84 -21.66
CA TRP A 291 -7.00 21.31 -21.68
C TRP A 291 -6.16 20.45 -22.62
N LYS A 292 -5.32 21.11 -23.39
CA LYS A 292 -4.55 20.54 -24.48
C LYS A 292 -3.13 21.04 -24.43
N LEU A 293 -2.17 20.15 -24.67
CA LEU A 293 -0.77 20.51 -24.89
C LEU A 293 -0.37 20.18 -26.32
N THR A 294 0.25 21.14 -27.01
CA THR A 294 0.88 20.91 -28.31
C THR A 294 2.38 21.14 -28.24
N ASP A 295 3.11 20.37 -29.04
CA ASP A 295 4.55 20.46 -29.19
C ASP A 295 4.94 21.68 -30.06
N PRO A 296 6.25 21.99 -30.24
CA PRO A 296 6.72 23.11 -31.05
C PRO A 296 6.26 23.10 -32.51
N ASP A 297 5.92 21.92 -33.07
CA ASP A 297 5.44 21.78 -34.46
C ASP A 297 3.89 21.77 -34.52
N GLY A 298 3.20 21.99 -33.40
CA GLY A 298 1.75 22.00 -33.30
C GLY A 298 1.08 20.63 -33.16
N ALA A 299 1.85 19.53 -33.05
CA ALA A 299 1.29 18.21 -32.81
C ALA A 299 0.81 18.08 -31.35
N ALA A 300 -0.32 17.41 -31.15
CA ALA A 300 -0.88 17.20 -29.82
C ALA A 300 -0.02 16.24 -29.01
N VAL A 301 0.34 16.64 -27.79
CA VAL A 301 0.98 15.80 -26.77
C VAL A 301 -0.10 15.11 -25.94
N PHE A 302 -1.08 15.88 -25.48
CA PHE A 302 -2.31 15.37 -24.87
C PHE A 302 -3.49 16.33 -25.12
N GLU A 303 -4.69 15.80 -25.01
CA GLU A 303 -5.94 16.54 -25.01
C GLU A 303 -6.94 15.78 -24.12
N THR A 304 -7.44 16.43 -23.07
CA THR A 304 -8.35 15.81 -22.10
C THR A 304 -9.25 16.85 -21.43
N ARG A 305 -10.27 16.41 -20.69
CA ARG A 305 -11.18 17.28 -19.93
C ARG A 305 -10.79 17.34 -18.46
N PHE A 306 -11.16 18.43 -17.79
CA PHE A 306 -10.89 18.60 -16.34
C PHE A 306 -11.54 17.52 -15.48
N ALA A 307 -12.73 17.03 -15.87
CA ALA A 307 -13.43 15.96 -15.15
C ALA A 307 -12.77 14.57 -15.30
N TYR A 308 -11.84 14.41 -16.24
CA TYR A 308 -11.16 13.14 -16.47
C TYR A 308 -9.83 13.08 -15.72
N ASN A 309 -9.14 11.95 -15.86
CA ASN A 309 -7.84 11.78 -15.23
C ASN A 309 -6.82 12.83 -15.68
N GLU A 310 -5.98 13.25 -14.77
CA GLU A 310 -4.83 14.11 -15.08
C GLU A 310 -3.96 13.46 -16.17
N PRO A 311 -3.35 14.26 -17.08
CA PRO A 311 -2.40 13.72 -18.06
C PRO A 311 -1.21 13.03 -17.42
N GLY A 312 -0.88 13.40 -16.19
CA GLY A 312 0.28 12.89 -15.46
C GLY A 312 1.60 13.35 -16.06
N THR A 313 2.62 12.50 -15.96
CA THR A 313 3.96 12.79 -16.50
C THR A 313 3.97 12.65 -18.01
N GLN A 314 4.38 13.72 -18.71
CA GLN A 314 4.62 13.71 -20.14
C GLN A 314 6.12 13.86 -20.42
N ARG A 315 6.65 13.00 -21.30
CA ARG A 315 8.00 13.16 -21.83
C ARG A 315 7.94 14.02 -23.09
N LEU A 316 8.47 15.23 -23.01
CA LEU A 316 8.45 16.21 -24.11
C LEU A 316 9.55 15.84 -25.11
N ALA A 317 9.15 15.29 -26.26
CA ALA A 317 10.09 14.68 -27.21
C ALA A 317 11.01 15.69 -27.91
N LYS A 318 10.55 16.96 -28.07
CA LYS A 318 11.26 18.00 -28.83
C LYS A 318 11.73 19.12 -27.92
N ALA A 319 12.84 19.73 -28.25
CA ALA A 319 13.24 21.01 -27.67
C ALA A 319 12.46 22.15 -28.34
N GLY A 320 12.00 23.13 -27.58
CA GLY A 320 11.31 24.28 -28.11
C GLY A 320 10.16 24.78 -27.23
N THR A 321 9.28 25.59 -27.82
CA THR A 321 8.15 26.19 -27.14
C THR A 321 6.91 25.30 -27.27
N TYR A 322 6.41 24.86 -26.14
CA TYR A 322 5.15 24.13 -26.00
C TYR A 322 4.02 25.10 -25.73
N THR A 323 2.84 24.80 -26.29
CA THR A 323 1.64 25.60 -26.08
C THR A 323 0.58 24.78 -25.38
N MET A 324 0.15 25.24 -24.18
CA MET A 324 -0.96 24.68 -23.45
C MET A 324 -2.18 25.58 -23.59
N THR A 325 -3.31 25.02 -24.00
CA THR A 325 -4.58 25.72 -24.18
C THR A 325 -5.58 25.17 -23.18
N VAL A 326 -6.27 26.05 -22.46
CA VAL A 326 -7.40 25.73 -21.58
C VAL A 326 -8.62 26.45 -22.11
N GLY A 327 -9.70 25.72 -22.42
CA GLY A 327 -10.92 26.28 -23.00
C GLY A 327 -11.56 25.29 -23.97
N SER A 328 -12.80 25.51 -24.34
CA SER A 328 -13.51 24.65 -25.28
C SER A 328 -14.45 25.45 -26.17
N ASP A 329 -14.45 25.17 -27.48
CA ASP A 329 -15.42 25.76 -28.43
C ASP A 329 -16.80 25.10 -28.33
N ARG A 330 -16.87 23.94 -27.68
CA ARG A 330 -18.07 23.09 -27.63
C ARG A 330 -18.81 23.20 -26.32
N GLU A 331 -18.10 23.51 -25.24
CA GLU A 331 -18.64 23.53 -23.89
C GLU A 331 -18.72 24.97 -23.35
N PRO A 332 -19.87 25.40 -22.84
CA PRO A 332 -20.08 26.78 -22.41
C PRO A 332 -19.53 27.08 -21.00
N GLY A 333 -18.68 26.20 -20.45
CA GLY A 333 -18.17 26.33 -19.08
C GLY A 333 -17.39 27.63 -18.87
N VAL A 334 -17.73 28.37 -17.83
CA VAL A 334 -17.03 29.55 -17.34
C VAL A 334 -16.66 29.36 -15.87
N GLY A 335 -15.56 29.96 -15.43
CA GLY A 335 -15.14 29.81 -14.05
C GLY A 335 -13.62 29.78 -13.89
N THR A 336 -13.18 29.48 -12.69
CA THR A 336 -11.77 29.47 -12.32
C THR A 336 -11.18 28.05 -12.31
N TYR A 337 -9.88 27.98 -12.55
CA TYR A 337 -9.12 26.74 -12.46
C TYR A 337 -7.70 27.01 -11.94
N ARG A 338 -7.06 25.97 -11.41
CA ARG A 338 -5.70 26.01 -10.89
C ARG A 338 -4.94 24.80 -11.40
N LEU A 339 -3.81 25.06 -12.04
CA LEU A 339 -2.90 24.03 -12.57
C LEU A 339 -1.49 24.28 -12.03
N GLN A 340 -0.67 23.24 -12.04
CA GLN A 340 0.75 23.37 -11.78
C GLN A 340 1.54 22.41 -12.66
N LEU A 341 2.65 22.90 -13.20
CA LEU A 341 3.61 22.14 -13.98
C LEU A 341 4.79 21.81 -13.07
N PHE A 342 5.13 20.53 -12.95
CA PHE A 342 6.30 20.10 -12.17
C PHE A 342 7.37 19.56 -13.09
N ASN A 343 8.61 20.00 -12.90
CA ASN A 343 9.76 19.36 -13.53
C ASN A 343 9.98 18.00 -12.86
N VAL A 344 9.89 16.92 -13.63
CA VAL A 344 10.09 15.56 -13.13
C VAL A 344 11.53 15.15 -13.41
N PRO A 345 12.35 14.90 -12.38
CA PRO A 345 13.72 14.45 -12.59
C PRO A 345 13.77 13.08 -13.29
N PRO A 346 14.87 12.73 -13.96
CA PRO A 346 15.08 11.37 -14.44
C PRO A 346 15.02 10.41 -13.25
N PRO A 347 14.58 9.14 -13.46
CA PRO A 347 14.55 8.15 -12.39
C PRO A 347 15.91 7.96 -11.74
N HIS A 348 15.96 8.05 -10.43
CA HIS A 348 17.17 7.83 -9.66
C HIS A 348 17.40 6.33 -9.48
N THR A 349 18.51 5.80 -10.03
CA THR A 349 18.84 4.38 -9.94
C THR A 349 19.83 4.11 -8.81
N ILE A 350 19.42 3.27 -7.85
CA ILE A 350 20.14 2.99 -6.61
C ILE A 350 20.41 1.48 -6.52
N PRO A 351 21.67 1.03 -6.55
CA PRO A 351 21.99 -0.36 -6.29
C PRO A 351 21.78 -0.70 -4.81
N ILE A 352 21.14 -1.84 -4.54
CA ILE A 352 20.88 -2.33 -3.19
C ILE A 352 21.32 -3.77 -3.00
N ARG A 353 21.41 -4.19 -1.74
CA ARG A 353 21.56 -5.60 -1.34
C ARG A 353 20.27 -6.12 -0.74
N LEU A 354 19.93 -7.36 -1.01
CA LEU A 354 18.80 -8.00 -0.34
C LEU A 354 19.04 -8.03 1.18
N GLY A 355 18.00 -7.73 1.96
CA GLY A 355 18.08 -7.52 3.39
C GLY A 355 18.31 -6.06 3.80
N GLN A 356 18.80 -5.20 2.91
CA GLN A 356 19.02 -3.79 3.19
C GLN A 356 17.69 -3.06 3.30
N MET A 357 17.58 -2.21 4.33
CA MET A 357 16.44 -1.31 4.49
C MET A 357 16.59 -0.11 3.56
N ILE A 358 15.49 0.25 2.92
CA ILE A 358 15.34 1.46 2.13
C ILE A 358 14.45 2.40 2.92
N LYS A 359 14.93 3.59 3.19
CA LYS A 359 14.21 4.68 3.87
C LYS A 359 14.73 6.01 3.39
N GLU A 360 14.19 7.11 3.89
CA GLU A 360 14.59 8.46 3.49
C GLU A 360 16.11 8.64 3.50
N ASN A 361 16.69 8.96 2.33
CA ASN A 361 18.12 9.16 2.07
C ASN A 361 19.03 7.95 2.38
N GLU A 362 18.49 6.77 2.55
CA GLU A 362 19.25 5.53 2.72
C GLU A 362 18.72 4.44 1.77
N PRO A 363 19.58 3.73 1.04
CA PRO A 363 21.07 3.67 1.13
C PRO A 363 21.82 4.78 0.41
N ALA A 364 21.14 5.68 -0.27
CA ALA A 364 21.74 6.81 -0.98
C ALA A 364 20.81 8.03 -0.88
N ALA A 365 21.35 9.22 -1.15
CA ALA A 365 20.55 10.45 -1.22
C ALA A 365 19.38 10.29 -2.21
N GLY A 366 18.19 10.74 -1.84
CA GLY A 366 16.95 10.63 -2.61
C GLY A 366 16.25 9.27 -2.48
N ALA A 367 16.87 8.23 -1.90
CA ALA A 367 16.19 6.96 -1.64
C ALA A 367 15.03 7.14 -0.66
N GLY A 368 13.96 6.34 -0.83
CA GLY A 368 12.84 6.32 0.09
C GLY A 368 11.99 7.59 0.10
N THR A 369 12.09 8.42 -0.95
CA THR A 369 11.37 9.69 -1.05
C THR A 369 10.93 9.98 -2.48
N ILE A 370 9.67 10.25 -2.68
CA ILE A 370 9.17 10.83 -3.94
C ILE A 370 9.01 12.34 -3.71
N GLU A 371 9.95 13.12 -4.24
CA GLU A 371 10.04 14.57 -3.99
C GLU A 371 9.08 15.39 -4.85
N THR A 372 8.73 14.85 -6.02
CA THR A 372 7.94 15.56 -7.03
C THR A 372 6.91 14.62 -7.64
N PRO A 373 5.68 15.08 -7.92
CA PRO A 373 4.71 14.28 -8.67
C PRO A 373 5.33 13.71 -9.95
N GLY A 374 5.17 12.40 -10.17
CA GLY A 374 5.75 11.70 -11.32
C GLY A 374 7.22 11.29 -11.18
N ALA A 375 7.90 11.65 -10.08
CA ALA A 375 9.24 11.13 -9.80
C ALA A 375 9.20 9.62 -9.50
N LYS A 376 10.34 8.96 -9.72
CA LYS A 376 10.48 7.51 -9.53
C LYS A 376 11.84 7.18 -8.96
N ASP A 377 11.84 6.34 -7.93
CA ASP A 377 13.04 5.65 -7.46
C ASP A 377 13.15 4.28 -8.12
N VAL A 378 14.34 3.95 -8.60
CA VAL A 378 14.63 2.65 -9.20
C VAL A 378 15.72 1.95 -8.39
N TYR A 379 15.37 0.85 -7.73
CA TYR A 379 16.30 0.03 -6.98
C TYR A 379 16.74 -1.18 -7.82
N THR A 380 18.04 -1.46 -7.85
CA THR A 380 18.57 -2.58 -8.61
C THR A 380 19.29 -3.57 -7.70
N PHE A 381 19.09 -4.86 -7.93
CA PHE A 381 19.78 -5.94 -7.23
C PHE A 381 19.99 -7.15 -8.14
N ASN A 382 21.05 -7.91 -7.91
CA ASN A 382 21.27 -9.16 -8.60
C ASN A 382 20.61 -10.32 -7.87
N ALA A 383 20.04 -11.25 -8.62
CA ALA A 383 19.47 -12.48 -8.10
C ALA A 383 19.91 -13.70 -8.92
N THR A 384 19.84 -14.88 -8.31
CA THR A 384 20.03 -16.17 -8.97
C THR A 384 18.68 -16.78 -9.38
N ALA A 385 18.68 -17.62 -10.39
CA ALA A 385 17.45 -18.32 -10.80
C ALA A 385 16.93 -19.21 -9.66
N GLY A 386 15.64 -19.10 -9.37
CA GLY A 386 14.96 -19.81 -8.27
C GLY A 386 15.09 -19.13 -6.90
N GLN A 387 15.84 -18.03 -6.79
CA GLN A 387 15.95 -17.28 -5.54
C GLN A 387 14.59 -16.76 -5.11
N GLN A 388 14.28 -16.88 -3.81
CA GLN A 388 13.06 -16.37 -3.22
C GLN A 388 13.33 -15.06 -2.47
N VAL A 389 12.48 -14.05 -2.71
CA VAL A 389 12.61 -12.73 -2.08
C VAL A 389 11.22 -12.32 -1.56
N TYR A 390 11.17 -11.93 -0.29
CA TYR A 390 9.99 -11.34 0.31
C TYR A 390 10.08 -9.81 0.20
N PHE A 391 9.05 -9.20 -0.39
CA PHE A 391 8.95 -7.75 -0.57
C PHE A 391 8.00 -7.17 0.48
N ARG A 392 8.55 -6.36 1.38
CA ARG A 392 7.82 -5.80 2.52
C ARG A 392 7.72 -4.29 2.43
N MET A 393 6.51 -3.77 2.57
CA MET A 393 6.20 -2.36 2.83
C MET A 393 6.17 -2.16 4.34
N LEU A 394 7.05 -1.30 4.87
CA LEU A 394 7.13 -1.02 6.30
C LEU A 394 6.33 0.23 6.67
N GLU A 395 6.41 1.26 5.82
CA GLU A 395 5.80 2.56 6.10
C GLU A 395 5.68 3.38 4.82
N TYR A 396 4.64 4.19 4.69
CA TYR A 396 4.51 5.21 3.65
C TYR A 396 3.76 6.42 4.18
N GLY A 397 4.12 7.62 3.67
CA GLY A 397 3.52 8.89 4.08
C GLY A 397 2.06 9.04 3.64
N GLN A 398 1.35 9.94 4.29
CA GLN A 398 -0.04 10.24 3.96
C GLN A 398 -0.18 10.64 2.48
N GLY A 399 -1.14 10.04 1.77
CA GLY A 399 -1.37 10.28 0.34
C GLY A 399 -0.51 9.45 -0.61
N MET A 400 0.51 8.72 -0.11
CA MET A 400 1.38 7.88 -0.92
C MET A 400 0.77 6.54 -1.33
N GLY A 401 -0.40 6.19 -0.80
CA GLY A 401 -0.99 4.84 -1.01
C GLY A 401 -1.30 4.49 -2.46
N ALA A 402 -1.54 5.49 -3.30
CA ALA A 402 -1.77 5.29 -4.74
C ALA A 402 -0.47 5.05 -5.55
N ILE A 403 0.70 5.28 -4.94
CA ILE A 403 2.00 5.05 -5.60
C ILE A 403 2.16 3.57 -5.92
N GLU A 404 2.65 3.32 -7.10
CA GLU A 404 2.93 1.97 -7.61
C GLU A 404 4.35 1.53 -7.21
N TRP A 405 4.50 0.24 -6.94
CA TRP A 405 5.79 -0.43 -6.94
C TRP A 405 5.76 -1.62 -7.88
N THR A 406 6.73 -1.67 -8.77
CA THR A 406 6.80 -2.62 -9.86
C THR A 406 8.15 -3.31 -9.87
N LEU A 407 8.17 -4.65 -9.87
CA LEU A 407 9.39 -5.43 -10.06
C LEU A 407 9.47 -5.95 -11.49
N ARG A 408 10.61 -5.74 -12.14
CA ARG A 408 10.94 -6.28 -13.47
C ARG A 408 12.15 -7.20 -13.41
N ASP A 409 12.08 -8.27 -14.22
CA ASP A 409 13.16 -9.23 -14.37
C ASP A 409 14.28 -8.70 -15.30
N PRO A 410 15.41 -9.44 -15.47
CA PRO A 410 16.52 -9.03 -16.34
C PRO A 410 16.14 -8.77 -17.80
N ASP A 411 15.05 -9.37 -18.31
CA ASP A 411 14.54 -9.18 -19.68
C ASP A 411 13.41 -8.13 -19.72
N ASP A 412 13.31 -7.30 -18.68
CA ASP A 412 12.30 -6.24 -18.51
C ASP A 412 10.85 -6.74 -18.47
N GLN A 413 10.65 -8.04 -18.15
CA GLN A 413 9.29 -8.57 -17.96
C GLN A 413 8.80 -8.32 -16.54
N PRO A 414 7.51 -8.01 -16.35
CA PRO A 414 6.96 -7.76 -15.03
C PRO A 414 6.95 -9.04 -14.19
N VAL A 415 7.45 -8.97 -12.96
CA VAL A 415 7.29 -9.99 -11.93
C VAL A 415 6.04 -9.69 -11.10
N PHE A 416 5.89 -8.43 -10.69
CA PHE A 416 4.65 -7.89 -10.14
C PHE A 416 4.54 -6.38 -10.41
N ASP A 417 3.31 -5.90 -10.34
CA ASP A 417 2.93 -4.49 -10.43
C ASP A 417 1.73 -4.27 -9.51
N THR A 418 1.91 -3.44 -8.47
CA THR A 418 0.87 -3.19 -7.47
C THR A 418 1.05 -1.84 -6.79
N ARG A 419 0.05 -1.41 -6.01
CA ARG A 419 0.11 -0.16 -5.24
C ARG A 419 0.62 -0.39 -3.82
N LEU A 420 1.23 0.65 -3.22
CA LEU A 420 1.75 0.57 -1.85
C LEU A 420 0.67 0.24 -0.80
N THR A 421 -0.57 0.70 -1.02
CA THR A 421 -1.72 0.43 -0.14
C THR A 421 -2.31 -0.96 -0.31
N TYR A 422 -1.96 -1.66 -1.38
CA TYR A 422 -2.48 -3.00 -1.59
C TYR A 422 -1.64 -4.03 -0.84
N THR A 423 -2.09 -5.27 -0.87
CA THR A 423 -1.37 -6.37 -0.24
C THR A 423 0.09 -6.40 -0.71
N GLU A 424 1.00 -6.57 0.23
CA GLU A 424 2.40 -6.87 -0.08
C GLU A 424 2.48 -8.03 -1.10
N PRO A 425 3.38 -7.95 -2.08
CA PRO A 425 3.55 -9.03 -3.06
C PRO A 425 3.91 -10.38 -2.41
N GLY A 426 4.42 -10.34 -1.18
CA GLY A 426 4.85 -11.52 -0.45
C GLY A 426 6.13 -12.13 -1.05
N VAL A 427 6.26 -13.44 -0.92
CA VAL A 427 7.39 -14.19 -1.50
C VAL A 427 7.24 -14.25 -3.01
N GLN A 428 8.27 -13.77 -3.71
CA GLN A 428 8.40 -13.91 -5.17
C GLN A 428 9.56 -14.87 -5.50
N VAL A 429 9.29 -15.82 -6.39
CA VAL A 429 10.33 -16.71 -6.93
C VAL A 429 10.92 -16.05 -8.18
N LEU A 430 12.15 -15.62 -8.09
CA LEU A 430 12.88 -14.97 -9.16
C LEU A 430 13.41 -16.03 -10.15
N ARG A 431 12.73 -16.16 -11.29
CA ARG A 431 12.94 -17.29 -12.21
C ARG A 431 14.23 -17.20 -13.04
N LYS A 432 14.80 -16.00 -13.17
CA LYS A 432 15.99 -15.75 -13.98
C LYS A 432 17.16 -15.27 -13.11
N ALA A 433 18.36 -15.62 -13.49
CA ALA A 433 19.55 -15.00 -12.93
C ALA A 433 19.82 -13.66 -13.62
N GLY A 434 20.25 -12.65 -12.86
CA GLY A 434 20.62 -11.34 -13.41
C GLY A 434 20.09 -10.17 -12.58
N LEU A 435 20.12 -8.98 -13.22
CA LEU A 435 19.79 -7.70 -12.60
C LEU A 435 18.27 -7.46 -12.63
N TYR A 436 17.67 -7.39 -11.46
CA TYR A 436 16.26 -7.01 -11.26
C TYR A 436 16.14 -5.52 -10.99
N ARG A 437 15.02 -4.93 -11.44
CA ARG A 437 14.68 -3.53 -11.21
C ARG A 437 13.36 -3.40 -10.46
N MET A 438 13.41 -2.80 -9.28
CA MET A 438 12.25 -2.39 -8.51
C MET A 438 12.05 -0.89 -8.69
N THR A 439 10.90 -0.48 -9.19
CA THR A 439 10.52 0.93 -9.33
C THR A 439 9.44 1.27 -8.30
N VAL A 440 9.64 2.37 -7.58
CA VAL A 440 8.62 2.99 -6.70
C VAL A 440 8.32 4.37 -7.27
N GLY A 441 7.06 4.65 -7.57
CA GLY A 441 6.63 5.91 -8.18
C GLY A 441 5.51 5.70 -9.17
N SER A 442 4.86 6.78 -9.61
CA SER A 442 3.77 6.71 -10.60
C SER A 442 3.83 7.88 -11.57
N ASP A 443 3.61 7.62 -12.85
CA ASP A 443 3.45 8.67 -13.86
C ASP A 443 2.08 9.36 -13.78
N ARG A 444 1.13 8.78 -13.06
CA ARG A 444 -0.27 9.23 -13.03
C ARG A 444 -0.70 9.80 -11.69
N GLU A 445 -0.14 9.31 -10.60
CA GLU A 445 -0.53 9.72 -9.26
C GLU A 445 0.34 10.89 -8.78
N PRO A 446 -0.26 11.98 -8.27
CA PRO A 446 0.48 13.18 -7.88
C PRO A 446 1.09 13.09 -6.47
N ALA A 447 1.15 11.91 -5.89
CA ALA A 447 1.61 11.73 -4.53
C ALA A 447 3.11 11.98 -4.39
N VAL A 448 3.47 12.63 -3.29
CA VAL A 448 4.84 12.90 -2.85
C VAL A 448 4.98 12.55 -1.38
N GLY A 449 6.17 12.19 -0.96
CA GLY A 449 6.41 11.84 0.45
C GLY A 449 7.46 10.76 0.62
N VAL A 450 7.62 10.33 1.87
CA VAL A 450 8.59 9.30 2.26
C VAL A 450 7.94 7.91 2.30
N TYR A 451 8.76 6.88 2.10
CA TYR A 451 8.36 5.48 2.26
C TYR A 451 9.53 4.65 2.78
N ARG A 452 9.20 3.49 3.36
CA ARG A 452 10.19 2.52 3.86
C ARG A 452 9.84 1.14 3.36
N VAL A 453 10.78 0.50 2.70
CA VAL A 453 10.64 -0.87 2.18
C VAL A 453 11.86 -1.71 2.52
N GLN A 454 11.68 -3.03 2.59
CA GLN A 454 12.79 -3.95 2.78
C GLN A 454 12.53 -5.24 1.97
N PHE A 455 13.56 -5.72 1.28
CA PHE A 455 13.47 -6.92 0.45
C PHE A 455 14.32 -7.99 1.08
N PHE A 456 13.70 -9.04 1.61
CA PHE A 456 14.37 -10.09 2.34
C PHE A 456 14.72 -11.25 1.40
N ASN A 457 15.96 -11.71 1.47
CA ASN A 457 16.32 -13.00 0.88
C ASN A 457 15.68 -14.11 1.72
N VAL A 458 14.80 -14.91 1.12
CA VAL A 458 14.12 -16.01 1.80
C VAL A 458 14.93 -17.28 1.58
N PRO A 459 15.50 -17.86 2.63
CA PRO A 459 16.23 -19.12 2.51
C PRO A 459 15.28 -20.28 2.16
N PRO A 460 15.80 -21.37 1.58
CA PRO A 460 15.01 -22.57 1.35
C PRO A 460 14.35 -23.07 2.66
N PRO A 461 13.16 -23.70 2.58
CA PRO A 461 12.50 -24.26 3.75
C PRO A 461 13.39 -25.21 4.54
N GLN A 462 13.46 -25.02 5.84
CA GLN A 462 14.16 -25.92 6.75
C GLN A 462 13.31 -27.20 6.96
N ARG A 463 13.95 -28.37 6.97
CA ARG A 463 13.27 -29.66 7.00
C ARG A 463 13.69 -30.48 8.22
N TYR A 464 12.71 -30.98 8.96
CA TYR A 464 12.90 -31.74 10.19
C TYR A 464 12.09 -33.03 10.14
N SER A 465 12.66 -34.10 10.71
CA SER A 465 11.91 -35.33 11.00
C SER A 465 11.50 -35.37 12.46
N ILE A 466 10.23 -35.60 12.72
CA ILE A 466 9.64 -35.68 14.06
C ILE A 466 8.86 -36.99 14.22
N LYS A 467 8.41 -37.28 15.44
CA LYS A 467 7.55 -38.40 15.77
C LYS A 467 6.27 -37.90 16.45
N ILE A 468 5.20 -38.69 16.34
CA ILE A 468 4.02 -38.46 17.17
C ILE A 468 4.42 -38.66 18.62
N GLY A 469 4.20 -37.67 19.47
CA GLY A 469 4.69 -37.55 20.83
C GLY A 469 5.66 -36.38 21.02
N ASP A 470 6.27 -35.91 19.94
CA ASP A 470 7.26 -34.83 20.03
C ASP A 470 6.62 -33.47 20.27
N THR A 471 7.41 -32.60 20.90
CA THR A 471 7.14 -31.17 21.02
C THR A 471 8.17 -30.42 20.17
N ILE A 472 7.69 -29.56 19.30
CA ILE A 472 8.48 -28.63 18.51
C ILE A 472 8.61 -27.34 19.33
N SER A 473 9.81 -26.83 19.44
CA SER A 473 10.11 -25.55 20.07
C SER A 473 11.37 -24.94 19.44
N GLU A 474 11.77 -23.79 19.90
CA GLU A 474 13.00 -23.12 19.43
C GLU A 474 14.19 -24.08 19.44
N ASN A 475 14.79 -24.30 18.25
CA ASN A 475 15.89 -25.22 18.00
C ASN A 475 15.63 -26.70 18.32
N VAL A 476 14.38 -27.13 18.45
CA VAL A 476 14.00 -28.53 18.66
C VAL A 476 12.97 -28.94 17.61
N PRO A 477 13.24 -29.97 16.80
CA PRO A 477 14.27 -31.02 16.90
C PRO A 477 15.66 -30.67 16.34
N GLY A 478 15.87 -29.50 15.86
CA GLY A 478 17.17 -29.07 15.31
C GLY A 478 17.27 -27.55 15.17
N PRO A 479 18.46 -27.03 14.81
CA PRO A 479 18.69 -25.59 14.66
C PRO A 479 17.68 -24.95 13.71
N GLY A 480 17.07 -23.84 14.10
CA GLY A 480 16.04 -23.10 13.36
C GLY A 480 14.61 -23.62 13.51
N ALA A 481 14.42 -24.87 14.00
CA ALA A 481 13.06 -25.38 14.26
C ALA A 481 12.34 -24.52 15.29
N GLY A 482 11.01 -24.38 15.12
CA GLY A 482 10.20 -23.58 16.04
C GLY A 482 10.43 -22.08 15.95
N THR A 483 11.03 -21.59 14.85
CA THR A 483 11.35 -20.17 14.66
C THR A 483 11.18 -19.76 13.20
N ILE A 484 10.46 -18.70 12.94
CA ILE A 484 10.42 -18.03 11.63
C ILE A 484 11.36 -16.82 11.73
N GLU A 485 12.58 -16.94 11.19
CA GLU A 485 13.64 -15.92 11.35
C GLU A 485 13.50 -14.77 10.36
N THR A 486 12.91 -15.04 9.20
CA THR A 486 12.76 -14.09 8.09
C THR A 486 11.35 -14.19 7.52
N PRO A 487 10.71 -13.07 7.15
CA PRO A 487 9.42 -13.10 6.46
C PRO A 487 9.46 -14.03 5.25
N GLY A 488 8.46 -14.91 5.13
CA GLY A 488 8.37 -15.88 4.03
C GLY A 488 9.08 -17.20 4.25
N VAL A 489 9.89 -17.35 5.31
CA VAL A 489 10.50 -18.65 5.67
C VAL A 489 9.43 -19.66 6.08
N LYS A 490 9.70 -20.92 5.83
CA LYS A 490 8.85 -22.05 6.22
C LYS A 490 9.65 -23.13 6.90
N ASP A 491 9.12 -23.64 8.01
CA ASP A 491 9.56 -24.88 8.61
C ASP A 491 8.73 -26.03 8.09
N VAL A 492 9.36 -27.10 7.67
CA VAL A 492 8.73 -28.31 7.15
C VAL A 492 9.04 -29.49 8.04
N TYR A 493 8.03 -30.05 8.70
CA TYR A 493 8.14 -31.21 9.57
C TYR A 493 7.54 -32.43 8.90
N THR A 494 8.24 -33.54 8.93
CA THR A 494 7.74 -34.82 8.40
C THR A 494 7.63 -35.85 9.51
N PHE A 495 6.56 -36.65 9.52
CA PHE A 495 6.38 -37.76 10.44
C PHE A 495 5.62 -38.92 9.77
N SER A 496 5.85 -40.14 10.23
CA SER A 496 5.13 -41.31 9.74
C SER A 496 3.91 -41.62 10.59
N ALA A 497 2.82 -42.05 9.94
CA ALA A 497 1.59 -42.47 10.62
C ALA A 497 0.98 -43.70 9.97
N GLN A 498 0.17 -44.45 10.74
CA GLN A 498 -0.64 -45.57 10.27
C GLN A 498 -2.01 -45.07 9.79
N ALA A 499 -2.63 -45.81 8.86
CA ALA A 499 -4.00 -45.52 8.46
C ALA A 499 -4.97 -45.65 9.64
N GLY A 500 -5.84 -44.66 9.85
CA GLY A 500 -6.77 -44.58 10.95
C GLY A 500 -6.18 -44.04 12.26
N GLN A 501 -4.89 -43.77 12.32
CA GLN A 501 -4.25 -43.23 13.51
C GLN A 501 -4.82 -41.85 13.84
N ARG A 502 -5.16 -41.65 15.13
CA ARG A 502 -5.69 -40.39 15.65
C ARG A 502 -4.57 -39.59 16.29
N VAL A 503 -4.36 -38.33 15.84
CA VAL A 503 -3.31 -37.44 16.33
C VAL A 503 -3.93 -36.11 16.72
N TYR A 504 -3.62 -35.68 17.94
CA TYR A 504 -4.00 -34.35 18.42
C TYR A 504 -2.89 -33.37 18.07
N PHE A 505 -3.24 -32.30 17.34
CA PHE A 505 -2.36 -31.20 16.96
C PHE A 505 -2.66 -30.01 17.87
N ARG A 506 -1.71 -29.67 18.72
CA ARG A 506 -1.84 -28.66 19.75
C ARG A 506 -0.89 -27.50 19.52
N MET A 507 -1.41 -26.28 19.59
CA MET A 507 -0.65 -25.04 19.71
C MET A 507 -0.38 -24.77 21.18
N LEU A 508 0.89 -24.76 21.57
CA LEU A 508 1.28 -24.49 22.96
C LEU A 508 1.56 -23.01 23.17
N GLU A 509 2.27 -22.40 22.23
CA GLU A 509 2.71 -21.00 22.35
C GLU A 509 3.12 -20.45 20.97
N TYR A 510 2.93 -19.16 20.75
CA TYR A 510 3.50 -18.42 19.63
C TYR A 510 3.82 -16.98 20.01
N GLY A 511 4.86 -16.40 19.39
CA GLY A 511 5.31 -15.04 19.63
C GLY A 511 4.29 -13.99 19.22
N LYS A 512 4.38 -12.81 19.80
CA LYS A 512 3.51 -11.68 19.47
C LYS A 512 3.62 -11.36 17.96
N GLY A 513 2.48 -11.27 17.27
CA GLY A 513 2.42 -11.01 15.85
C GLY A 513 2.48 -12.25 14.95
N MET A 514 2.80 -13.43 15.50
CA MET A 514 2.88 -14.69 14.75
C MET A 514 1.51 -15.31 14.42
N GLY A 515 0.44 -14.76 14.95
CA GLY A 515 -0.89 -15.37 14.85
C GLY A 515 -1.40 -15.55 13.42
N ALA A 516 -1.00 -14.68 12.50
CA ALA A 516 -1.37 -14.77 11.09
C ALA A 516 -0.59 -15.85 10.32
N ILE A 517 0.49 -16.42 10.90
CA ILE A 517 1.28 -17.48 10.27
C ILE A 517 0.42 -18.72 10.05
N GLU A 518 0.56 -19.30 8.87
CA GLU A 518 -0.18 -20.49 8.46
C GLU A 518 0.42 -21.76 9.07
N TRP A 519 -0.47 -22.68 9.42
CA TRP A 519 -0.16 -24.01 9.90
C TRP A 519 -0.94 -25.03 9.08
N LYS A 520 -0.23 -25.87 8.32
CA LYS A 520 -0.80 -26.78 7.32
C LYS A 520 -0.31 -28.21 7.55
N LEU A 521 -1.18 -29.18 7.29
CA LEU A 521 -0.84 -30.59 7.24
C LEU A 521 -1.31 -31.19 5.92
N ALA A 522 -0.41 -31.88 5.22
CA ALA A 522 -0.70 -32.66 4.04
C ALA A 522 -0.48 -34.16 4.30
N ASP A 523 -1.32 -35.00 3.70
CA ASP A 523 -1.19 -36.45 3.72
C ASP A 523 -0.06 -36.95 2.78
N PRO A 524 0.25 -38.25 2.74
CA PRO A 524 1.31 -38.82 1.90
C PRO A 524 1.17 -38.52 0.40
N ASP A 525 -0.04 -38.26 -0.10
CA ASP A 525 -0.31 -37.93 -1.49
C ASP A 525 -0.34 -36.41 -1.73
N GLY A 526 -0.02 -35.61 -0.71
CA GLY A 526 -0.04 -34.14 -0.78
C GLY A 526 -1.42 -33.51 -0.62
N THR A 527 -2.46 -34.30 -0.27
CA THR A 527 -3.81 -33.78 -0.03
C THR A 527 -3.85 -33.07 1.33
N SER A 528 -4.46 -31.88 1.39
CA SER A 528 -4.59 -31.14 2.64
C SER A 528 -5.47 -31.89 3.65
N VAL A 529 -4.94 -32.06 4.86
CA VAL A 529 -5.67 -32.57 6.02
C VAL A 529 -6.27 -31.39 6.79
N PHE A 530 -5.48 -30.34 7.01
CA PHE A 530 -5.93 -29.04 7.50
C PHE A 530 -5.02 -27.93 6.99
N ASP A 531 -5.57 -26.72 6.95
CA ASP A 531 -4.89 -25.46 6.62
C ASP A 531 -5.54 -24.37 7.46
N THR A 532 -4.81 -23.84 8.43
CA THR A 532 -5.31 -22.86 9.41
C THR A 532 -4.22 -21.87 9.81
N ARG A 533 -4.56 -20.89 10.63
CA ARG A 533 -3.61 -19.94 11.22
C ARG A 533 -3.34 -20.27 12.68
N LEU A 534 -2.18 -19.84 13.20
CA LEU A 534 -1.80 -20.08 14.60
C LEU A 534 -2.78 -19.47 15.61
N THR A 535 -3.47 -18.37 15.26
CA THR A 535 -4.46 -17.69 16.10
C THR A 535 -5.85 -18.31 16.06
N TYR A 536 -6.14 -19.15 15.06
CA TYR A 536 -7.46 -19.76 14.93
C TYR A 536 -7.59 -21.00 15.82
N THR A 537 -8.76 -21.61 15.77
CA THR A 537 -9.02 -22.84 16.50
C THR A 537 -7.96 -23.89 16.18
N GLU A 538 -7.39 -24.51 17.22
CA GLU A 538 -6.48 -25.64 17.05
C GLU A 538 -7.10 -26.70 16.11
N PRO A 539 -6.32 -27.32 15.20
CA PRO A 539 -6.81 -28.41 14.37
C PRO A 539 -7.39 -29.56 15.20
N GLY A 540 -6.95 -29.69 16.45
CA GLY A 540 -7.43 -30.68 17.39
C GLY A 540 -7.09 -32.11 16.94
N VAL A 541 -8.00 -33.07 17.19
CA VAL A 541 -7.81 -34.45 16.80
C VAL A 541 -8.09 -34.64 15.31
N GLN A 542 -7.08 -35.11 14.58
CA GLN A 542 -7.19 -35.50 13.18
C GLN A 542 -7.10 -37.02 13.03
N VAL A 543 -7.96 -37.59 12.20
CA VAL A 543 -7.89 -39.00 11.81
C VAL A 543 -7.03 -39.08 10.54
N LEU A 544 -5.84 -39.62 10.65
CA LEU A 544 -4.90 -39.79 9.55
C LEU A 544 -5.32 -41.01 8.71
N ARG A 545 -5.97 -40.75 7.57
CA ARG A 545 -6.67 -41.82 6.80
C ARG A 545 -5.74 -42.74 6.02
N LYS A 546 -4.49 -42.33 5.77
CA LYS A 546 -3.51 -43.06 4.98
C LYS A 546 -2.30 -43.44 5.82
N ALA A 547 -1.73 -44.61 5.56
CA ALA A 547 -0.41 -44.93 6.10
C ALA A 547 0.67 -44.26 5.25
N GLY A 548 1.71 -43.72 5.90
CA GLY A 548 2.83 -43.07 5.19
C GLY A 548 3.35 -41.80 5.87
N THR A 549 4.12 -41.04 5.11
CA THR A 549 4.76 -39.81 5.61
C THR A 549 3.85 -38.62 5.41
N TYR A 550 3.49 -37.97 6.49
CA TYR A 550 2.76 -36.69 6.51
C TYR A 550 3.73 -35.53 6.54
N THR A 551 3.35 -34.42 5.90
CA THR A 551 4.14 -33.19 5.85
C THR A 551 3.37 -32.06 6.52
N MET A 552 3.95 -31.51 7.59
CA MET A 552 3.43 -30.34 8.29
C MET A 552 4.30 -29.12 7.97
N ILE A 553 3.67 -27.99 7.65
CA ILE A 553 4.35 -26.74 7.28
C ILE A 553 3.87 -25.64 8.21
N VAL A 554 4.82 -24.90 8.78
CA VAL A 554 4.58 -23.67 9.54
C VAL A 554 5.30 -22.55 8.83
N GLY A 555 4.60 -21.48 8.46
CA GLY A 555 5.13 -20.36 7.72
C GLY A 555 4.11 -19.78 6.76
N SER A 556 4.40 -18.63 6.17
CA SER A 556 3.51 -17.98 5.21
C SER A 556 4.28 -17.29 4.10
N ASP A 557 3.80 -17.40 2.87
CA ASP A 557 4.32 -16.63 1.73
C ASP A 557 3.85 -15.17 1.72
N ARG A 558 2.90 -14.83 2.57
CA ARG A 558 2.20 -13.53 2.53
C ARG A 558 2.29 -12.72 3.81
N GLU A 559 2.43 -13.39 4.95
CA GLU A 559 2.48 -12.73 6.24
C GLU A 559 3.93 -12.42 6.64
N PRO A 560 4.25 -11.17 7.00
CA PRO A 560 5.63 -10.77 7.30
C PRO A 560 6.08 -11.12 8.72
N ALA A 561 5.31 -11.90 9.45
CA ALA A 561 5.59 -12.21 10.85
C ALA A 561 6.84 -13.07 11.00
N THR A 562 7.62 -12.77 12.03
CA THR A 562 8.79 -13.52 12.47
C THR A 562 8.70 -13.74 13.98
N GLY A 563 9.30 -14.81 14.47
CA GLY A 563 9.29 -15.14 15.91
C GLY A 563 9.27 -16.63 16.15
N THR A 564 9.14 -17.00 17.43
CA THR A 564 9.12 -18.39 17.88
C THR A 564 7.70 -18.95 18.00
N TYR A 565 7.58 -20.28 17.91
CA TYR A 565 6.34 -21.00 18.17
C TYR A 565 6.63 -22.36 18.80
N ARG A 566 5.62 -22.92 19.51
CA ARG A 566 5.70 -24.25 20.10
C ARG A 566 4.45 -25.05 19.74
N LEU A 567 4.69 -26.22 19.17
CA LEU A 567 3.64 -27.16 18.77
C LEU A 567 3.87 -28.52 19.42
N GLN A 568 2.80 -29.28 19.62
CA GLN A 568 2.88 -30.63 20.09
C GLN A 568 1.97 -31.56 19.29
N LEU A 569 2.48 -32.72 18.92
CA LEU A 569 1.74 -33.81 18.32
C LEU A 569 1.63 -34.92 19.33
N THR A 570 0.40 -35.36 19.68
CA THR A 570 0.20 -36.45 20.62
C THR A 570 -0.77 -37.48 20.04
N SER A 571 -0.59 -38.75 20.36
CA SER A 571 -1.60 -39.76 20.05
C SER A 571 -2.90 -39.44 20.78
N ALA A 572 -4.01 -39.49 20.07
CA ALA A 572 -5.34 -39.34 20.65
C ALA A 572 -5.99 -40.71 20.81
N PRO A 573 -6.75 -40.94 21.91
CA PRO A 573 -7.45 -42.22 22.13
C PRO A 573 -8.50 -42.54 21.08
#